data_b12be198b77e5a5606f6ba1f862cf790
#
_entry.id   b12be198b77e5a5606f6ba1f862cf790
#
_cell.length_a   1.000
_cell.length_b   1.000
_cell.length_c   1.000
_cell.angle_alpha   90.00
_cell.angle_beta   90.00
_cell.angle_gamma   90.00
#
_symmetry.space_group_name_H-M   'P 1'
#
loop_
_entity.id
_entity.type
_entity.pdbx_description
1 polymer ?
#
loop_
_entity_poly.entity_id
_entity_poly.type
_entity_poly.pdbx_seq_one_letter_code
_entity_poly.pdbx_strand_id
1 'polypeptide(L)'
;TNEDETLNIALHPDDVDGDLLEVSAFLGSDVPVQLFVHSDGDSLLIVPGQDWFGDAVVTVTAHDGEYTAEESFNLQVLPVDDEPVVTGYLDDVYVYEDFGDYWEVNLNDIFLDIDGPLEFSAELSDAVIGFDINQGMLHLFPLENANGVAEMVITASNPVRASVSDTVLVTVFAVNDPPMVGSIETVFVTEDVPLEMWTMASLYEQGIISDVDNTLEELEFALHYDHSLFHIEWSHNAQDAPMLYPHENHHGTTMATLCVYDGDYEHCSDFEVVVEPVNDAPFFAMDMHQVVGLDLDFHMEIHYGDVDTDYEALELTLLSGPAWTHSLDGNHLFGMPT
;
A
#
# COMPACT_ATOMS: atom_id res chain seq x y z
N THR A 1 2.29 27.33 -51.69
CA THR A 1 3.41 26.61 -51.10
C THR A 1 3.01 26.12 -49.74
N ASN A 2 3.74 25.19 -49.14
CA ASN A 2 3.64 24.82 -47.74
C ASN A 2 4.45 25.82 -46.91
N GLU A 3 4.17 25.90 -45.60
CA GLU A 3 5.09 26.53 -44.66
C GLU A 3 6.43 25.78 -44.66
N ASP A 4 7.48 26.41 -44.19
CA ASP A 4 8.85 25.89 -44.18
C ASP A 4 9.43 25.57 -45.58
N GLU A 5 8.66 25.74 -46.63
CA GLU A 5 9.12 25.56 -48.00
C GLU A 5 9.22 26.92 -48.74
N THR A 6 10.34 27.14 -49.38
CA THR A 6 10.51 28.29 -50.25
C THR A 6 9.79 28.10 -51.57
N LEU A 7 9.19 29.15 -52.09
CA LEU A 7 8.55 29.19 -53.42
C LEU A 7 9.33 30.13 -54.34
N ASN A 8 9.71 29.60 -55.50
CA ASN A 8 10.33 30.41 -56.52
C ASN A 8 9.38 30.61 -57.72
N ILE A 9 9.07 31.86 -58.04
CA ILE A 9 8.16 32.23 -59.11
C ILE A 9 8.98 32.89 -60.19
N ALA A 10 8.86 32.44 -61.44
CA ALA A 10 9.42 33.11 -62.60
C ALA A 10 8.63 34.41 -62.92
N LEU A 11 9.31 35.47 -63.00
CA LEU A 11 8.79 36.71 -63.47
C LEU A 11 9.22 36.91 -64.96
N HIS A 12 8.42 37.60 -65.78
CA HIS A 12 8.74 37.88 -67.16
C HIS A 12 8.45 39.33 -67.44
N PRO A 13 9.18 40.24 -66.76
CA PRO A 13 9.03 41.68 -67.04
C PRO A 13 9.58 41.93 -68.44
N ASP A 14 8.82 42.62 -69.26
CA ASP A 14 9.22 43.00 -70.62
C ASP A 14 8.85 44.47 -70.86
N ASP A 15 9.77 45.17 -71.52
CA ASP A 15 9.56 46.56 -71.98
C ASP A 15 9.56 46.63 -73.48
N VAL A 16 8.59 47.31 -74.11
CA VAL A 16 8.39 47.36 -75.54
C VAL A 16 9.55 48.15 -76.27
N ASP A 17 10.10 49.09 -75.56
CA ASP A 17 11.18 49.90 -76.05
C ASP A 17 12.57 49.37 -75.70
N GLY A 18 12.60 48.38 -74.84
CA GLY A 18 13.83 47.65 -74.44
C GLY A 18 14.62 48.34 -73.34
N ASP A 19 13.95 49.18 -72.56
CA ASP A 19 14.55 49.83 -71.41
C ASP A 19 14.86 48.85 -70.28
N LEU A 20 15.82 49.18 -69.44
CA LEU A 20 16.20 48.39 -68.25
C LEU A 20 15.12 48.54 -67.19
N LEU A 21 14.54 47.42 -66.76
CA LEU A 21 13.53 47.35 -65.68
C LEU A 21 14.14 47.15 -64.30
N GLU A 22 13.73 48.01 -63.39
CA GLU A 22 13.95 47.75 -61.93
C GLU A 22 12.73 47.02 -61.34
N VAL A 23 12.90 45.79 -60.98
CA VAL A 23 11.83 44.94 -60.44
C VAL A 23 11.91 44.88 -58.92
N SER A 24 10.80 45.08 -58.23
CA SER A 24 10.68 44.96 -56.81
C SER A 24 9.39 44.18 -56.39
N ALA A 25 9.34 43.66 -55.20
CA ALA A 25 8.17 43.03 -54.69
C ALA A 25 7.93 43.43 -53.21
N PHE A 26 6.67 43.55 -52.84
CA PHE A 26 6.28 43.88 -51.47
C PHE A 26 4.99 43.12 -51.03
N LEU A 27 4.80 43.01 -49.73
CA LEU A 27 3.61 42.42 -49.14
C LEU A 27 2.54 43.48 -48.87
N GLY A 28 1.28 43.18 -49.16
CA GLY A 28 0.15 44.03 -48.85
C GLY A 28 -0.26 44.06 -47.38
N SER A 29 0.36 43.21 -46.56
CA SER A 29 0.11 43.06 -45.09
C SER A 29 1.42 42.74 -44.35
N ASP A 30 1.46 43.06 -43.06
CA ASP A 30 2.61 42.73 -42.21
C ASP A 30 2.47 41.25 -41.75
N VAL A 31 3.06 40.37 -42.53
CA VAL A 31 3.12 38.90 -42.25
C VAL A 31 4.57 38.44 -42.31
N PRO A 32 4.94 37.37 -41.64
CA PRO A 32 6.33 36.90 -41.56
C PRO A 32 6.75 36.14 -42.83
N VAL A 33 6.63 36.81 -43.99
CA VAL A 33 7.06 36.29 -45.29
C VAL A 33 8.15 37.23 -45.83
N GLN A 34 9.24 36.64 -46.31
CA GLN A 34 10.32 37.42 -46.96
C GLN A 34 10.25 37.24 -48.47
N LEU A 35 10.48 38.34 -49.18
CA LEU A 35 10.47 38.40 -50.63
C LEU A 35 11.86 38.80 -51.13
N PHE A 36 12.41 38.04 -52.06
CA PHE A 36 13.70 38.32 -52.68
C PHE A 36 13.55 38.29 -54.21
N VAL A 37 13.62 39.44 -54.86
CA VAL A 37 13.71 39.52 -56.33
C VAL A 37 15.15 39.22 -56.72
N HIS A 38 15.36 38.28 -57.66
CA HIS A 38 16.68 38.02 -58.21
C HIS A 38 17.25 39.23 -58.96
N SER A 39 18.57 39.35 -59.00
CA SER A 39 19.27 40.54 -59.53
C SER A 39 19.05 40.84 -61.05
N ASP A 40 18.60 39.80 -61.77
CA ASP A 40 18.21 39.95 -63.18
C ASP A 40 16.72 40.36 -63.39
N GLY A 41 15.93 40.37 -62.28
CA GLY A 41 14.50 40.69 -62.29
C GLY A 41 13.62 39.54 -62.77
N ASP A 42 14.19 38.39 -63.13
CA ASP A 42 13.46 37.27 -63.76
C ASP A 42 12.79 36.31 -62.82
N SER A 43 13.04 36.40 -61.50
CA SER A 43 12.43 35.53 -60.52
C SER A 43 12.24 36.16 -59.14
N LEU A 44 11.23 35.72 -58.45
CA LEU A 44 10.87 36.07 -57.06
C LEU A 44 10.94 34.84 -56.19
N LEU A 45 11.85 34.84 -55.21
CA LEU A 45 11.89 33.87 -54.15
C LEU A 45 11.04 34.38 -53.00
N ILE A 46 10.09 33.55 -52.57
CA ILE A 46 9.21 33.76 -51.42
C ILE A 46 9.64 32.80 -50.35
N VAL A 47 9.91 33.32 -49.15
CA VAL A 47 10.33 32.52 -47.98
C VAL A 47 9.33 32.82 -46.87
N PRO A 48 8.37 31.90 -46.61
CA PRO A 48 7.52 31.98 -45.42
C PRO A 48 8.39 31.99 -44.17
N GLY A 49 7.90 32.64 -43.10
CA GLY A 49 8.50 32.48 -41.79
C GLY A 49 8.31 31.05 -41.28
N GLN A 50 9.17 30.64 -40.38
CA GLN A 50 9.06 29.33 -39.74
C GLN A 50 7.67 29.19 -39.11
N ASP A 51 7.05 28.02 -39.27
CA ASP A 51 5.75 27.65 -38.67
C ASP A 51 4.62 28.63 -38.97
N TRP A 52 4.72 29.38 -40.11
CA TRP A 52 3.70 30.36 -40.50
C TRP A 52 2.90 29.90 -41.73
N PHE A 53 1.62 29.75 -41.57
CA PHE A 53 0.66 29.51 -42.63
C PHE A 53 -0.42 30.59 -42.68
N GLY A 54 -1.02 30.78 -43.84
CA GLY A 54 -2.05 31.80 -44.04
C GLY A 54 -2.04 32.39 -45.45
N ASP A 55 -2.77 33.45 -45.61
CA ASP A 55 -2.92 34.16 -46.88
C ASP A 55 -2.21 35.52 -46.85
N ALA A 56 -1.53 35.85 -47.94
CA ALA A 56 -0.90 37.13 -48.14
C ALA A 56 -1.13 37.61 -49.57
N VAL A 57 -1.09 38.92 -49.78
CA VAL A 57 -1.09 39.54 -51.13
C VAL A 57 0.34 39.97 -51.41
N VAL A 58 0.87 39.51 -52.52
CA VAL A 58 2.18 39.91 -53.02
C VAL A 58 1.95 40.82 -54.24
N THR A 59 2.58 42.02 -54.24
CA THR A 59 2.57 42.92 -55.33
C THR A 59 3.98 43.03 -55.91
N VAL A 60 4.09 42.85 -57.21
CA VAL A 60 5.34 42.99 -57.96
C VAL A 60 5.24 44.26 -58.77
N THR A 61 6.31 45.04 -58.78
CA THR A 61 6.41 46.30 -59.59
C THR A 61 7.60 46.17 -60.51
N ALA A 62 7.44 46.70 -61.71
CA ALA A 62 8.50 46.93 -62.68
C ALA A 62 8.53 48.41 -63.08
N HIS A 63 9.70 49.04 -62.97
CA HIS A 63 9.90 50.48 -63.31
C HIS A 63 11.00 50.66 -64.35
N ASP A 64 10.72 51.38 -65.41
CA ASP A 64 11.61 51.64 -66.56
C ASP A 64 12.45 52.92 -66.43
N GLY A 65 12.27 53.69 -65.30
CA GLY A 65 12.87 54.98 -65.06
C GLY A 65 11.90 56.15 -65.24
N GLU A 66 10.74 55.92 -65.89
CA GLU A 66 9.71 56.91 -66.10
C GLU A 66 8.32 56.40 -65.65
N TYR A 67 7.96 55.18 -65.97
CA TYR A 67 6.66 54.57 -65.65
C TYR A 67 6.83 53.34 -64.77
N THR A 68 5.74 52.99 -64.08
CA THR A 68 5.68 51.83 -63.23
C THR A 68 4.47 50.95 -63.59
N ALA A 69 4.68 49.69 -63.81
CA ALA A 69 3.64 48.62 -63.88
C ALA A 69 3.57 47.85 -62.59
N GLU A 70 2.35 47.49 -62.15
CA GLU A 70 2.13 46.68 -60.93
C GLU A 70 1.22 45.57 -61.27
N GLU A 71 1.54 44.37 -60.65
CA GLU A 71 0.66 43.19 -60.64
C GLU A 71 0.65 42.55 -59.29
N SER A 72 -0.54 42.09 -58.85
CA SER A 72 -0.69 41.45 -57.53
C SER A 72 -1.28 40.07 -57.66
N PHE A 73 -0.83 39.20 -56.80
CA PHE A 73 -1.39 37.84 -56.69
C PHE A 73 -1.58 37.45 -55.21
N ASN A 74 -2.47 36.48 -55.00
CA ASN A 74 -2.67 35.89 -53.66
C ASN A 74 -1.66 34.76 -53.46
N LEU A 75 -0.89 34.87 -52.40
CA LEU A 75 -0.06 33.81 -51.85
C LEU A 75 -0.83 33.06 -50.78
N GLN A 76 -0.99 31.76 -50.92
CA GLN A 76 -1.48 30.88 -49.89
C GLN A 76 -0.35 29.98 -49.43
N VAL A 77 -0.04 30.02 -48.13
CA VAL A 77 0.87 29.12 -47.44
C VAL A 77 0.04 28.14 -46.67
N LEU A 78 0.20 26.87 -46.96
CA LEU A 78 -0.57 25.77 -46.35
C LEU A 78 0.14 25.25 -45.10
N PRO A 79 -0.60 24.90 -44.05
CA PRO A 79 -0.01 24.29 -42.87
C PRO A 79 0.57 22.90 -43.18
N VAL A 80 1.66 22.56 -42.53
CA VAL A 80 2.29 21.25 -42.48
C VAL A 80 2.37 20.87 -41.02
N ASP A 81 2.03 19.63 -40.69
CA ASP A 81 2.07 19.16 -39.31
C ASP A 81 3.51 19.09 -38.81
N ASP A 82 3.80 19.77 -37.73
CA ASP A 82 5.07 19.75 -37.02
C ASP A 82 5.08 18.67 -35.95
N GLU A 83 6.27 18.19 -35.60
CA GLU A 83 6.39 17.25 -34.49
C GLU A 83 6.31 17.97 -33.14
N PRO A 84 5.59 17.42 -32.16
CA PRO A 84 5.56 17.99 -30.81
C PRO A 84 6.95 18.04 -30.19
N VAL A 85 7.21 19.05 -29.37
CA VAL A 85 8.51 19.28 -28.74
C VAL A 85 8.39 19.34 -27.22
N VAL A 86 9.47 18.97 -26.54
CA VAL A 86 9.61 19.17 -25.08
C VAL A 86 10.18 20.56 -24.87
N THR A 87 9.42 21.44 -24.22
CA THR A 87 9.80 22.83 -23.93
C THR A 87 10.15 23.09 -22.48
N GLY A 88 9.64 22.23 -21.58
CA GLY A 88 9.92 22.22 -20.15
C GLY A 88 10.80 21.04 -19.75
N TYR A 89 10.77 20.72 -18.46
CA TYR A 89 11.36 19.51 -17.93
C TYR A 89 10.47 18.98 -16.79
N LEU A 90 10.51 17.67 -16.59
CA LEU A 90 9.89 17.00 -15.46
C LEU A 90 10.97 16.76 -14.41
N ASP A 91 10.74 17.22 -13.19
CA ASP A 91 11.58 16.84 -12.05
C ASP A 91 11.28 15.40 -11.62
N ASP A 92 12.31 14.70 -11.14
CA ASP A 92 12.13 13.40 -10.49
C ASP A 92 11.19 13.52 -9.30
N VAL A 93 10.34 12.51 -9.12
CA VAL A 93 9.31 12.47 -8.06
C VAL A 93 9.82 11.69 -6.87
N TYR A 94 9.74 12.29 -5.68
CA TYR A 94 10.11 11.68 -4.41
C TYR A 94 8.94 11.80 -3.46
N VAL A 95 8.31 10.66 -3.13
CA VAL A 95 7.16 10.58 -2.23
C VAL A 95 7.35 9.41 -1.27
N TYR A 96 6.60 9.40 -0.17
CA TYR A 96 6.48 8.23 0.70
C TYR A 96 5.24 7.44 0.26
N GLU A 97 5.20 6.12 0.49
CA GLU A 97 3.95 5.39 0.35
C GLU A 97 2.93 5.96 1.36
N ASP A 98 1.64 5.72 1.14
CA ASP A 98 0.54 6.22 1.98
C ASP A 98 0.44 7.76 2.10
N PHE A 99 1.10 8.50 1.19
CA PHE A 99 0.96 9.96 1.18
C PHE A 99 -0.52 10.37 1.00
N GLY A 100 -1.00 11.31 1.83
CA GLY A 100 -2.42 11.68 1.87
C GLY A 100 -2.87 12.61 0.75
N ASP A 101 -1.92 13.28 0.08
CA ASP A 101 -2.17 14.23 -1.01
C ASP A 101 -1.71 13.60 -2.33
N TYR A 102 -2.36 13.96 -3.44
CA TYR A 102 -1.87 13.61 -4.77
C TYR A 102 -0.82 14.62 -5.25
N TRP A 103 0.15 14.13 -6.02
CA TRP A 103 1.10 14.95 -6.76
C TRP A 103 0.56 15.20 -8.16
N GLU A 104 0.63 16.43 -8.65
CA GLU A 104 0.10 16.78 -9.97
C GLU A 104 1.04 17.66 -10.78
N VAL A 105 1.01 17.49 -12.10
CA VAL A 105 1.71 18.35 -13.06
C VAL A 105 0.87 18.53 -14.32
N ASN A 106 0.89 19.76 -14.86
CA ASN A 106 0.25 20.05 -16.13
C ASN A 106 1.23 19.76 -17.28
N LEU A 107 0.98 18.73 -18.03
CA LEU A 107 1.81 18.30 -19.16
C LEU A 107 1.82 19.31 -20.31
N ASN A 108 0.77 20.15 -20.43
CA ASN A 108 0.75 21.22 -21.43
C ASN A 108 1.76 22.33 -21.15
N ASP A 109 2.34 22.42 -19.94
CA ASP A 109 3.41 23.37 -19.63
C ASP A 109 4.79 22.81 -20.02
N ILE A 110 4.88 21.54 -20.36
CA ILE A 110 6.11 20.79 -20.63
C ILE A 110 6.23 20.41 -22.10
N PHE A 111 5.13 20.00 -22.71
CA PHE A 111 5.06 19.59 -24.11
C PHE A 111 4.28 20.64 -24.92
N LEU A 112 4.77 20.96 -26.09
CA LEU A 112 4.13 21.92 -27.00
C LEU A 112 4.06 21.32 -28.39
N ASP A 113 2.91 21.50 -29.00
CA ASP A 113 2.72 21.35 -30.45
C ASP A 113 2.17 22.64 -31.00
N ILE A 114 2.76 23.12 -32.10
CA ILE A 114 2.39 24.43 -32.67
C ILE A 114 1.08 24.33 -33.45
N ASP A 115 0.76 23.18 -34.00
CA ASP A 115 -0.38 22.95 -34.89
C ASP A 115 -1.66 22.56 -34.16
N GLY A 116 -1.57 22.10 -32.91
CA GLY A 116 -2.79 21.69 -32.26
C GLY A 116 -2.65 21.09 -30.86
N PRO A 117 -3.75 20.52 -30.41
CA PRO A 117 -3.79 19.90 -29.08
C PRO A 117 -3.02 18.57 -29.04
N LEU A 118 -2.42 18.28 -27.89
CA LEU A 118 -1.73 17.03 -27.60
C LEU A 118 -2.61 16.05 -26.85
N GLU A 119 -2.44 14.77 -27.17
CA GLU A 119 -2.91 13.63 -26.37
C GLU A 119 -1.74 13.06 -25.58
N PHE A 120 -1.96 12.75 -24.30
CA PHE A 120 -0.92 12.27 -23.41
C PHE A 120 -1.16 10.83 -22.98
N SER A 121 -0.09 10.06 -22.88
CA SER A 121 -0.04 8.74 -22.26
C SER A 121 1.19 8.61 -21.38
N ALA A 122 1.13 7.71 -20.40
CA ALA A 122 2.28 7.39 -19.56
C ALA A 122 2.39 5.88 -19.34
N GLU A 123 3.62 5.42 -19.15
CA GLU A 123 3.93 4.03 -18.82
C GLU A 123 4.93 4.01 -17.66
N LEU A 124 4.70 3.13 -16.67
CA LEU A 124 5.61 2.86 -15.56
C LEU A 124 6.35 1.55 -15.78
N SER A 125 7.64 1.54 -15.47
CA SER A 125 8.45 0.31 -15.52
C SER A 125 8.09 -0.70 -14.43
N ASP A 126 7.55 -0.22 -13.30
CA ASP A 126 7.08 -1.05 -12.18
C ASP A 126 5.89 -0.35 -11.47
N ALA A 127 5.03 -1.12 -10.82
CA ALA A 127 3.81 -0.64 -10.19
C ALA A 127 4.04 -0.15 -8.76
N VAL A 128 4.89 0.87 -8.59
CA VAL A 128 5.19 1.48 -7.28
C VAL A 128 4.25 2.62 -6.89
N ILE A 129 3.50 3.15 -7.86
CA ILE A 129 2.57 4.27 -7.68
C ILE A 129 1.43 4.15 -8.69
N GLY A 130 0.25 4.66 -8.34
CA GLY A 130 -0.85 4.82 -9.29
C GLY A 130 -0.78 6.16 -10.01
N PHE A 131 -1.31 6.22 -11.23
CA PHE A 131 -1.43 7.48 -11.96
C PHE A 131 -2.69 7.52 -12.82
N ASP A 132 -3.14 8.73 -13.13
CA ASP A 132 -4.09 9.02 -14.21
C ASP A 132 -3.73 10.31 -14.93
N ILE A 133 -4.18 10.44 -16.17
CA ILE A 133 -4.03 11.67 -16.96
C ILE A 133 -5.41 12.14 -17.38
N ASN A 134 -5.77 13.35 -16.98
CA ASN A 134 -7.04 13.96 -17.32
C ASN A 134 -6.87 15.39 -17.80
N GLN A 135 -7.28 15.68 -19.04
CA GLN A 135 -7.16 17.00 -19.67
C GLN A 135 -5.72 17.59 -19.62
N GLY A 136 -4.72 16.73 -19.78
CA GLY A 136 -3.32 17.13 -19.71
C GLY A 136 -2.75 17.29 -18.30
N MET A 137 -3.54 17.04 -17.26
CA MET A 137 -3.05 16.95 -15.87
C MET A 137 -2.66 15.51 -15.57
N LEU A 138 -1.40 15.28 -15.25
CA LEU A 138 -0.91 14.00 -14.69
C LEU A 138 -1.08 14.07 -13.19
N HIS A 139 -1.80 13.09 -12.63
CA HIS A 139 -1.96 12.89 -11.20
C HIS A 139 -1.26 11.59 -10.79
N LEU A 140 -0.46 11.65 -9.71
CA LEU A 140 0.12 10.47 -9.06
C LEU A 140 -0.55 10.30 -7.70
N PHE A 141 -0.91 9.06 -7.37
CA PHE A 141 -1.55 8.71 -6.11
C PHE A 141 -0.94 7.43 -5.52
N PRO A 142 -0.92 7.28 -4.18
CA PRO A 142 -0.32 6.11 -3.56
C PRO A 142 -1.08 4.82 -3.94
N LEU A 143 -0.34 3.74 -4.03
CA LEU A 143 -0.87 2.38 -3.98
C LEU A 143 -0.58 1.85 -2.59
N GLU A 144 -1.53 1.11 -2.02
CA GLU A 144 -1.41 0.54 -0.69
C GLU A 144 -0.14 -0.33 -0.59
N ASN A 145 0.74 -0.02 0.35
CA ASN A 145 1.96 -0.75 0.67
C ASN A 145 2.90 -0.94 -0.56
N ALA A 146 2.94 0.04 -1.44
CA ALA A 146 3.76 -0.04 -2.65
C ALA A 146 4.89 0.98 -2.60
N ASN A 147 6.10 0.50 -2.46
CA ASN A 147 7.32 1.31 -2.44
C ASN A 147 8.34 0.81 -3.47
N GLY A 148 9.37 1.61 -3.72
CA GLY A 148 10.41 1.28 -4.70
C GLY A 148 10.72 2.41 -5.67
N VAL A 149 11.35 2.05 -6.79
CA VAL A 149 11.78 3.01 -7.82
C VAL A 149 11.30 2.53 -9.18
N ALA A 150 10.65 3.41 -9.93
CA ALA A 150 10.20 3.15 -11.29
C ALA A 150 10.56 4.30 -12.23
N GLU A 151 10.81 3.99 -13.49
CA GLU A 151 10.87 4.97 -14.57
C GLU A 151 9.46 5.17 -15.12
N MET A 152 9.03 6.43 -15.22
CA MET A 152 7.79 6.81 -15.89
C MET A 152 8.13 7.48 -17.22
N VAL A 153 7.70 6.89 -18.31
CA VAL A 153 7.81 7.47 -19.66
C VAL A 153 6.50 8.13 -20.00
N ILE A 154 6.54 9.46 -20.22
CA ILE A 154 5.38 10.26 -20.62
C ILE A 154 5.52 10.59 -22.10
N THR A 155 4.48 10.30 -22.87
CA THR A 155 4.44 10.52 -24.31
C THR A 155 3.34 11.51 -24.66
N ALA A 156 3.71 12.55 -25.37
CA ALA A 156 2.79 13.49 -26.01
C ALA A 156 2.68 13.17 -27.50
N SER A 157 1.47 13.10 -28.02
CA SER A 157 1.18 12.78 -29.41
C SER A 157 0.18 13.77 -30.00
N ASN A 158 0.41 14.17 -31.23
CA ASN A 158 -0.54 15.00 -31.99
C ASN A 158 -1.57 14.14 -32.77
N PRO A 159 -2.59 14.75 -33.42
CA PRO A 159 -3.62 14.01 -34.15
C PRO A 159 -3.13 13.16 -35.32
N VAL A 160 -1.99 13.49 -35.93
CA VAL A 160 -1.38 12.70 -37.01
C VAL A 160 -0.43 11.62 -36.48
N ARG A 161 -0.27 11.50 -35.14
CA ARG A 161 0.55 10.53 -34.41
C ARG A 161 2.07 10.76 -34.46
N ALA A 162 2.52 11.98 -34.78
CA ALA A 162 3.85 12.37 -34.39
C ALA A 162 3.92 12.47 -32.86
N SER A 163 5.02 12.08 -32.25
CA SER A 163 5.10 12.01 -30.77
C SER A 163 6.51 12.29 -30.26
N VAL A 164 6.55 12.83 -29.07
CA VAL A 164 7.77 13.04 -28.29
C VAL A 164 7.56 12.47 -26.87
N SER A 165 8.61 11.96 -26.26
CA SER A 165 8.55 11.42 -24.92
C SER A 165 9.61 12.04 -24.03
N ASP A 166 9.28 12.13 -22.72
CA ASP A 166 10.21 12.45 -21.67
C ASP A 166 10.12 11.41 -20.56
N THR A 167 11.19 11.24 -19.80
CA THR A 167 11.28 10.20 -18.76
C THR A 167 11.64 10.81 -17.43
N VAL A 168 10.89 10.43 -16.39
CA VAL A 168 11.09 10.87 -15.01
C VAL A 168 11.25 9.67 -14.09
N LEU A 169 12.13 9.79 -13.09
CA LEU A 169 12.30 8.79 -12.05
C LEU A 169 11.29 9.04 -10.94
N VAL A 170 10.52 8.02 -10.59
CA VAL A 170 9.59 8.03 -9.45
C VAL A 170 10.15 7.15 -8.35
N THR A 171 10.42 7.75 -7.20
CA THR A 171 10.90 7.05 -6.01
C THR A 171 9.83 7.15 -4.92
N VAL A 172 9.32 6.01 -4.51
CA VAL A 172 8.38 5.88 -3.39
C VAL A 172 9.13 5.25 -2.23
N PHE A 173 9.28 6.00 -1.14
CA PHE A 173 9.94 5.52 0.08
C PHE A 173 8.97 4.71 0.92
N ALA A 174 9.47 3.62 1.51
CA ALA A 174 8.71 2.83 2.48
C ALA A 174 8.38 3.64 3.73
N VAL A 175 7.22 3.37 4.32
CA VAL A 175 6.77 3.83 5.64
C VAL A 175 6.38 2.58 6.42
N ASN A 176 6.85 2.48 7.66
CA ASN A 176 6.52 1.31 8.47
C ASN A 176 5.02 1.26 8.80
N ASP A 177 4.38 0.16 8.43
CA ASP A 177 2.98 -0.15 8.75
C ASP A 177 2.88 -0.90 10.08
N PRO A 178 1.80 -0.73 10.86
CA PRO A 178 1.63 -1.48 12.10
C PRO A 178 1.35 -2.96 11.84
N PRO A 179 1.85 -3.86 12.73
CA PRO A 179 1.52 -5.27 12.65
C PRO A 179 0.01 -5.51 12.83
N MET A 180 -0.48 -6.59 12.27
CA MET A 180 -1.87 -7.00 12.39
C MET A 180 -1.98 -8.30 13.17
N VAL A 181 -2.90 -8.33 14.16
CA VAL A 181 -3.28 -9.55 14.87
C VAL A 181 -4.77 -9.77 14.69
N GLY A 182 -5.13 -10.83 13.97
CA GLY A 182 -6.51 -11.25 13.76
C GLY A 182 -7.13 -11.90 15.01
N SER A 183 -8.34 -12.42 14.85
CA SER A 183 -9.02 -13.13 15.93
C SER A 183 -8.36 -14.48 16.21
N ILE A 184 -8.08 -14.75 17.48
CA ILE A 184 -7.56 -16.02 17.98
C ILE A 184 -8.75 -16.83 18.50
N GLU A 185 -8.78 -18.13 18.21
CA GLU A 185 -9.83 -19.01 18.71
C GLU A 185 -9.72 -19.22 20.23
N THR A 186 -10.84 -19.52 20.89
CA THR A 186 -10.90 -19.87 22.31
C THR A 186 -9.97 -21.05 22.62
N VAL A 187 -9.12 -20.88 23.62
CA VAL A 187 -8.22 -21.93 24.11
C VAL A 187 -8.94 -22.71 25.20
N PHE A 188 -9.10 -24.00 24.98
CA PHE A 188 -9.66 -24.94 25.98
C PHE A 188 -8.53 -25.76 26.61
N VAL A 189 -8.47 -25.77 27.92
CA VAL A 189 -7.53 -26.54 28.70
C VAL A 189 -8.26 -27.22 29.87
N THR A 190 -7.90 -28.43 30.17
CA THR A 190 -8.42 -29.17 31.34
C THR A 190 -7.57 -28.80 32.55
N GLU A 191 -8.18 -28.49 33.71
CA GLU A 191 -7.40 -28.26 34.93
C GLU A 191 -6.47 -29.47 35.23
N ASP A 192 -5.39 -29.21 35.94
CA ASP A 192 -4.32 -30.19 36.29
C ASP A 192 -3.51 -30.76 35.10
N VAL A 193 -3.86 -30.41 33.86
CA VAL A 193 -3.16 -30.88 32.65
C VAL A 193 -2.56 -29.73 31.89
N PRO A 194 -1.23 -29.61 31.80
CA PRO A 194 -0.59 -28.58 31.00
C PRO A 194 -0.96 -28.67 29.49
N LEU A 195 -1.17 -27.54 28.85
CA LEU A 195 -1.46 -27.43 27.45
C LEU A 195 -0.32 -26.74 26.71
N GLU A 196 0.20 -27.37 25.67
CA GLU A 196 1.04 -26.71 24.68
C GLU A 196 0.15 -25.89 23.72
N MET A 197 0.37 -24.58 23.70
CA MET A 197 -0.39 -23.66 22.86
C MET A 197 0.18 -23.65 21.43
N TRP A 198 -0.35 -22.78 20.61
CA TRP A 198 0.16 -22.49 19.28
C TRP A 198 1.50 -21.70 19.34
N THR A 199 2.37 -21.87 18.34
CA THR A 199 3.55 -21.02 18.16
C THR A 199 3.18 -19.74 17.43
N MET A 200 3.93 -18.64 17.63
CA MET A 200 3.76 -17.41 16.86
C MET A 200 3.99 -17.67 15.37
N ALA A 201 4.95 -18.54 15.03
CA ALA A 201 5.18 -18.99 13.67
C ALA A 201 3.95 -19.63 13.04
N SER A 202 3.20 -20.47 13.79
CA SER A 202 1.97 -21.08 13.27
C SER A 202 0.86 -20.06 13.05
N LEU A 203 0.73 -19.05 13.91
CA LEU A 203 -0.23 -17.95 13.73
C LEU A 203 0.14 -17.06 12.54
N TYR A 204 1.42 -16.83 12.31
CA TYR A 204 1.93 -16.10 11.17
C TYR A 204 1.68 -16.87 9.86
N GLU A 205 1.96 -18.17 9.81
CA GLU A 205 1.69 -19.02 8.64
C GLU A 205 0.19 -19.10 8.30
N GLN A 206 -0.68 -18.99 9.29
CA GLN A 206 -2.14 -18.94 9.11
C GLN A 206 -2.67 -17.55 8.74
N GLY A 207 -1.82 -16.53 8.72
CA GLY A 207 -2.21 -15.14 8.46
C GLY A 207 -3.01 -14.49 9.59
N ILE A 208 -2.97 -15.06 10.81
CA ILE A 208 -3.55 -14.45 12.01
C ILE A 208 -2.65 -13.32 12.50
N ILE A 209 -1.35 -13.51 12.41
CA ILE A 209 -0.34 -12.45 12.58
C ILE A 209 0.20 -12.12 11.19
N SER A 210 0.30 -10.86 10.86
CA SER A 210 0.94 -10.38 9.63
C SER A 210 1.52 -8.99 9.83
N ASP A 211 2.54 -8.71 9.05
CA ASP A 211 3.16 -7.40 8.95
C ASP A 211 3.61 -7.22 7.51
N VAL A 212 3.52 -5.99 6.99
CA VAL A 212 3.85 -5.70 5.59
C VAL A 212 5.35 -5.54 5.41
N ASP A 213 5.99 -4.89 6.38
CA ASP A 213 7.38 -4.47 6.31
C ASP A 213 8.32 -5.41 7.07
N ASN A 214 7.80 -6.07 8.11
CA ASN A 214 8.57 -6.87 9.03
C ASN A 214 8.34 -8.37 8.86
N THR A 215 9.43 -9.11 8.87
CA THR A 215 9.39 -10.56 8.93
C THR A 215 9.08 -11.05 10.35
N LEU A 216 8.66 -12.31 10.50
CA LEU A 216 8.38 -12.90 11.80
C LEU A 216 9.55 -12.77 12.81
N GLU A 217 10.79 -12.81 12.33
CA GLU A 217 11.99 -12.71 13.18
C GLU A 217 12.27 -11.29 13.68
N GLU A 218 11.65 -10.29 13.06
CA GLU A 218 11.77 -8.87 13.45
C GLU A 218 10.66 -8.44 14.40
N LEU A 219 9.61 -9.27 14.57
CA LEU A 219 8.49 -8.99 15.45
C LEU A 219 8.77 -9.46 16.89
N GLU A 220 8.33 -8.64 17.84
CA GLU A 220 8.34 -8.98 19.27
C GLU A 220 6.92 -9.34 19.74
N PHE A 221 6.82 -10.26 20.71
CA PHE A 221 5.54 -10.81 21.16
C PHE A 221 5.38 -10.73 22.66
N ALA A 222 4.17 -10.41 23.13
CA ALA A 222 3.81 -10.41 24.53
C ALA A 222 2.43 -11.06 24.74
N LEU A 223 2.31 -11.86 25.81
CA LEU A 223 1.06 -12.42 26.29
C LEU A 223 0.69 -11.79 27.64
N HIS A 224 -0.46 -11.15 27.68
CA HIS A 224 -1.04 -10.58 28.90
C HIS A 224 -2.26 -11.41 29.33
N TYR A 225 -2.33 -11.82 30.60
CA TYR A 225 -3.42 -12.64 31.13
C TYR A 225 -3.58 -12.47 32.63
N ASP A 226 -4.75 -12.85 33.14
CA ASP A 226 -4.98 -12.93 34.59
C ASP A 226 -4.41 -14.22 35.14
N HIS A 227 -3.54 -14.13 36.14
CA HIS A 227 -2.89 -15.26 36.82
C HIS A 227 -3.80 -16.02 37.78
N SER A 228 -5.10 -15.78 37.84
CA SER A 228 -6.01 -16.41 38.79
C SER A 228 -6.27 -17.88 38.51
N LEU A 229 -6.29 -18.28 37.22
CA LEU A 229 -6.65 -19.65 36.81
C LEU A 229 -5.45 -20.47 36.33
N PHE A 230 -4.41 -19.84 35.80
CA PHE A 230 -3.24 -20.49 35.22
C PHE A 230 -2.01 -19.57 35.22
N HIS A 231 -0.85 -20.16 34.88
CA HIS A 231 0.32 -19.40 34.44
C HIS A 231 0.84 -19.91 33.08
N ILE A 232 1.57 -19.07 32.35
CA ILE A 232 2.17 -19.45 31.09
C ILE A 232 3.69 -19.37 31.21
N GLU A 233 4.37 -20.40 30.78
CA GLU A 233 5.83 -20.44 30.60
C GLU A 233 6.13 -20.31 29.10
N TRP A 234 6.92 -19.32 28.75
CA TRP A 234 7.30 -19.07 27.36
C TRP A 234 8.66 -18.38 27.26
N SER A 235 9.45 -18.79 26.26
CA SER A 235 10.75 -18.20 25.95
C SER A 235 10.70 -16.87 25.21
N HIS A 236 9.50 -16.45 24.78
CA HIS A 236 9.25 -15.32 23.86
C HIS A 236 9.87 -15.51 22.47
N ASN A 237 10.26 -16.73 22.12
CA ASN A 237 10.71 -17.06 20.77
C ASN A 237 9.49 -17.49 19.93
N ALA A 238 9.41 -16.97 18.70
CA ALA A 238 8.30 -17.23 17.78
C ALA A 238 8.13 -18.71 17.41
N GLN A 239 9.20 -19.50 17.46
CA GLN A 239 9.21 -20.93 17.15
C GLN A 239 8.84 -21.82 18.34
N ASP A 240 8.90 -21.31 19.58
CA ASP A 240 8.61 -22.06 20.77
C ASP A 240 7.14 -21.86 21.18
N ALA A 241 6.43 -22.94 21.44
CA ALA A 241 5.06 -22.88 21.91
C ALA A 241 4.99 -22.44 23.38
N PRO A 242 4.14 -21.48 23.75
CA PRO A 242 3.84 -21.22 25.15
C PRO A 242 3.19 -22.44 25.81
N MET A 243 3.64 -22.77 27.01
CA MET A 243 3.05 -23.83 27.84
C MET A 243 2.14 -23.21 28.87
N LEU A 244 0.85 -23.51 28.82
CA LEU A 244 -0.15 -23.08 29.79
C LEU A 244 -0.29 -24.14 30.87
N TYR A 245 -0.10 -23.74 32.13
CA TYR A 245 -0.23 -24.59 33.34
C TYR A 245 -1.43 -24.11 34.15
N PRO A 246 -2.56 -24.82 34.13
CA PRO A 246 -3.67 -24.52 35.03
C PRO A 246 -3.24 -24.63 36.50
N HIS A 247 -3.83 -23.82 37.35
CA HIS A 247 -3.65 -23.94 38.79
C HIS A 247 -4.49 -25.12 39.28
N GLU A 248 -3.93 -25.86 40.22
CA GLU A 248 -4.59 -26.99 40.85
C GLU A 248 -5.97 -26.59 41.43
N ASN A 249 -7.01 -27.33 41.02
CA ASN A 249 -8.40 -27.09 41.47
C ASN A 249 -8.96 -25.69 41.11
N HIS A 250 -8.52 -25.10 40.00
CA HIS A 250 -9.01 -23.79 39.52
C HIS A 250 -9.55 -23.93 38.11
N HIS A 251 -10.83 -23.74 37.96
CA HIS A 251 -11.53 -23.77 36.68
C HIS A 251 -12.34 -22.47 36.42
N GLY A 252 -12.68 -22.22 35.19
CA GLY A 252 -13.45 -21.04 34.78
C GLY A 252 -13.00 -20.47 33.48
N THR A 253 -13.46 -19.25 33.20
CA THR A 253 -13.17 -18.56 31.93
C THR A 253 -12.51 -17.21 32.22
N THR A 254 -11.48 -16.88 31.46
CA THR A 254 -10.81 -15.59 31.53
C THR A 254 -10.38 -15.14 30.12
N MET A 255 -9.98 -13.88 30.00
CA MET A 255 -9.44 -13.32 28.78
C MET A 255 -7.91 -13.26 28.87
N ALA A 256 -7.28 -13.51 27.74
CA ALA A 256 -5.87 -13.24 27.51
C ALA A 256 -5.71 -12.37 26.26
N THR A 257 -4.60 -11.64 26.18
CA THR A 257 -4.30 -10.71 25.10
C THR A 257 -2.96 -11.06 24.50
N LEU A 258 -2.90 -11.26 23.20
CA LEU A 258 -1.65 -11.34 22.44
C LEU A 258 -1.35 -9.98 21.84
N CYS A 259 -0.18 -9.42 22.14
CA CYS A 259 0.34 -8.22 21.54
C CYS A 259 1.55 -8.54 20.65
N VAL A 260 1.63 -7.86 19.52
CA VAL A 260 2.72 -7.93 18.54
C VAL A 260 3.26 -6.53 18.33
N TYR A 261 4.58 -6.40 18.36
CA TYR A 261 5.30 -5.14 18.23
C TYR A 261 6.38 -5.26 17.16
N ASP A 262 6.48 -4.29 16.25
CA ASP A 262 7.41 -4.24 15.11
C ASP A 262 8.64 -3.35 15.34
N GLY A 263 8.72 -2.69 16.48
CA GLY A 263 9.76 -1.71 16.82
C GLY A 263 9.24 -0.27 16.90
N ASP A 264 8.16 0.05 16.19
CA ASP A 264 7.51 1.37 16.18
C ASP A 264 6.05 1.31 16.67
N TYR A 265 5.30 0.28 16.29
CA TYR A 265 3.87 0.11 16.58
C TYR A 265 3.56 -1.20 17.29
N GLU A 266 2.50 -1.21 18.08
CA GLU A 266 1.96 -2.37 18.77
C GLU A 266 0.49 -2.58 18.38
N HIS A 267 0.14 -3.84 18.08
CA HIS A 267 -1.24 -4.25 17.88
C HIS A 267 -1.57 -5.48 18.73
N CYS A 268 -2.73 -5.47 19.38
CA CYS A 268 -3.15 -6.52 20.31
C CYS A 268 -4.50 -7.12 19.93
N SER A 269 -4.68 -8.39 20.22
CA SER A 269 -5.95 -9.09 20.07
C SER A 269 -6.26 -9.93 21.31
N ASP A 270 -7.49 -9.82 21.78
CA ASP A 270 -7.99 -10.59 22.93
C ASP A 270 -8.52 -11.96 22.49
N PHE A 271 -8.31 -12.96 23.34
CA PHE A 271 -8.88 -14.30 23.16
C PHE A 271 -9.32 -14.88 24.49
N GLU A 272 -10.26 -15.80 24.43
CA GLU A 272 -10.82 -16.46 25.59
C GLU A 272 -10.01 -17.71 25.95
N VAL A 273 -9.78 -17.93 27.25
CA VAL A 273 -9.21 -19.16 27.79
C VAL A 273 -10.22 -19.78 28.77
N VAL A 274 -10.59 -21.03 28.49
CA VAL A 274 -11.52 -21.81 29.30
C VAL A 274 -10.76 -22.96 29.96
N VAL A 275 -10.68 -22.93 31.28
CA VAL A 275 -10.16 -24.04 32.10
C VAL A 275 -11.37 -24.91 32.50
N GLU A 276 -11.42 -26.12 31.94
CA GLU A 276 -12.50 -27.05 32.17
C GLU A 276 -12.24 -27.86 33.48
N PRO A 277 -13.27 -28.05 34.33
CA PRO A 277 -13.13 -28.79 35.57
C PRO A 277 -12.94 -30.29 35.33
N VAL A 278 -12.18 -30.92 36.19
CA VAL A 278 -12.04 -32.39 36.30
C VAL A 278 -12.41 -32.82 37.70
N ASN A 279 -13.15 -33.87 37.78
CA ASN A 279 -13.53 -34.43 39.10
C ASN A 279 -12.30 -35.03 39.83
N ASP A 280 -11.96 -34.45 40.95
CA ASP A 280 -10.91 -34.91 41.86
C ASP A 280 -11.35 -36.07 42.74
N ALA A 281 -10.40 -36.73 43.34
CA ALA A 281 -10.70 -37.80 44.30
C ALA A 281 -10.91 -37.21 45.70
N PRO A 282 -11.92 -37.69 46.45
CA PRO A 282 -12.12 -37.26 47.82
C PRO A 282 -10.92 -37.58 48.70
N PHE A 283 -10.66 -36.74 49.65
CA PHE A 283 -9.53 -36.83 50.57
C PHE A 283 -9.93 -36.98 52.04
N PHE A 284 -9.04 -37.54 52.84
CA PHE A 284 -9.14 -37.56 54.28
C PHE A 284 -8.19 -36.54 54.90
N ALA A 285 -8.74 -35.65 55.77
CA ALA A 285 -7.99 -34.65 56.51
C ALA A 285 -7.82 -35.04 57.95
N MET A 286 -7.19 -36.18 58.19
CA MET A 286 -7.05 -36.75 59.54
C MET A 286 -5.67 -37.41 59.72
N ASP A 287 -5.22 -37.51 61.00
CA ASP A 287 -4.03 -38.29 61.31
C ASP A 287 -4.32 -39.80 61.14
N MET A 288 -3.56 -40.42 60.25
CA MET A 288 -3.71 -41.83 59.89
C MET A 288 -3.27 -42.80 61.05
N HIS A 289 -2.69 -42.28 62.13
CA HIS A 289 -2.27 -43.08 63.30
C HIS A 289 -3.03 -42.66 64.55
N GLN A 290 -3.91 -43.50 65.02
CA GLN A 290 -4.64 -43.30 66.27
C GLN A 290 -4.19 -44.34 67.33
N VAL A 291 -3.97 -43.87 68.53
CA VAL A 291 -3.61 -44.69 69.67
C VAL A 291 -4.79 -44.75 70.63
N VAL A 292 -5.30 -45.95 70.86
CA VAL A 292 -6.48 -46.19 71.71
C VAL A 292 -6.10 -47.05 72.89
N GLY A 293 -6.72 -46.84 74.08
CA GLY A 293 -6.53 -47.63 75.24
C GLY A 293 -7.49 -48.84 75.29
N LEU A 294 -7.08 -49.97 75.91
CA LEU A 294 -7.95 -51.14 76.14
C LEU A 294 -9.08 -50.75 77.11
N ASP A 295 -10.25 -51.36 76.92
CA ASP A 295 -11.47 -51.16 77.71
C ASP A 295 -11.91 -49.69 77.87
N LEU A 296 -11.54 -48.79 76.92
CA LEU A 296 -12.00 -47.40 76.85
C LEU A 296 -12.87 -47.18 75.60
N ASP A 297 -13.91 -46.35 75.80
CA ASP A 297 -14.73 -45.91 74.64
C ASP A 297 -13.86 -45.19 73.67
N PHE A 298 -13.86 -45.59 72.39
CA PHE A 298 -13.21 -44.94 71.32
C PHE A 298 -14.23 -44.14 70.52
N HIS A 299 -13.94 -42.91 70.33
CA HIS A 299 -14.73 -41.99 69.50
C HIS A 299 -13.77 -41.13 68.64
N MET A 300 -13.96 -41.19 67.37
CA MET A 300 -13.15 -40.40 66.40
C MET A 300 -14.06 -39.77 65.38
N GLU A 301 -13.87 -38.46 65.17
CA GLU A 301 -14.47 -37.76 64.06
C GLU A 301 -13.54 -37.94 62.85
N ILE A 302 -14.12 -38.28 61.70
CA ILE A 302 -13.43 -38.42 60.41
C ILE A 302 -13.66 -37.16 59.62
N HIS A 303 -12.58 -36.43 59.37
CA HIS A 303 -12.61 -35.29 58.50
C HIS A 303 -12.26 -35.74 57.07
N TYR A 304 -13.16 -35.49 56.16
CA TYR A 304 -13.00 -35.80 54.76
C TYR A 304 -13.63 -34.68 53.94
N GLY A 305 -13.29 -34.57 52.69
CA GLY A 305 -13.79 -33.59 51.77
C GLY A 305 -13.49 -33.95 50.34
N ASP A 306 -13.99 -33.21 49.47
CA ASP A 306 -13.76 -33.27 48.03
C ASP A 306 -13.71 -31.87 47.51
N VAL A 307 -12.97 -31.59 46.47
CA VAL A 307 -12.79 -30.23 45.91
C VAL A 307 -14.00 -29.86 45.09
N ASP A 308 -14.54 -30.80 44.33
CA ASP A 308 -15.59 -30.57 43.33
C ASP A 308 -16.98 -30.96 43.84
N THR A 309 -17.05 -31.77 44.90
CA THR A 309 -18.27 -32.32 45.44
C THR A 309 -18.60 -31.73 46.79
N ASP A 310 -19.79 -31.15 46.94
CA ASP A 310 -20.29 -30.65 48.21
C ASP A 310 -20.27 -31.76 49.29
N TYR A 311 -19.82 -31.41 50.50
CA TYR A 311 -19.70 -32.33 51.62
C TYR A 311 -20.98 -33.15 51.88
N GLU A 312 -22.16 -32.56 51.69
CA GLU A 312 -23.46 -33.19 51.88
C GLU A 312 -23.75 -34.31 50.85
N ALA A 313 -23.06 -34.28 49.69
CA ALA A 313 -23.20 -35.28 48.63
C ALA A 313 -22.20 -36.44 48.77
N LEU A 314 -21.22 -36.31 49.67
CA LEU A 314 -20.23 -37.36 49.92
C LEU A 314 -20.77 -38.41 50.85
N GLU A 315 -20.56 -39.68 50.53
CA GLU A 315 -20.97 -40.84 51.36
C GLU A 315 -19.74 -41.51 51.97
N LEU A 316 -19.69 -41.50 53.31
CA LEU A 316 -18.64 -42.19 54.06
C LEU A 316 -19.08 -43.58 54.44
N THR A 317 -18.34 -44.62 54.05
CA THR A 317 -18.64 -46.03 54.32
C THR A 317 -17.47 -46.70 54.99
N LEU A 318 -17.74 -47.41 56.11
CA LEU A 318 -16.77 -48.24 56.76
C LEU A 318 -16.73 -49.60 56.07
N LEU A 319 -15.68 -49.93 55.30
CA LEU A 319 -15.52 -51.17 54.57
C LEU A 319 -15.04 -52.33 55.47
N SER A 320 -14.16 -52.02 56.40
CA SER A 320 -13.63 -53.04 57.39
C SER A 320 -13.03 -52.28 58.57
N GLY A 321 -13.03 -52.92 59.70
CA GLY A 321 -12.44 -52.43 60.96
C GLY A 321 -12.09 -53.55 61.91
N PRO A 322 -11.36 -53.26 63.00
CA PRO A 322 -11.16 -54.17 64.09
C PRO A 322 -12.49 -54.68 64.66
N ALA A 323 -12.54 -55.88 65.24
CA ALA A 323 -13.77 -56.51 65.75
C ALA A 323 -14.46 -55.65 66.87
N TRP A 324 -13.76 -54.73 67.44
CA TRP A 324 -14.24 -53.79 68.47
C TRP A 324 -14.82 -52.50 67.95
N THR A 325 -14.73 -52.22 66.65
CA THR A 325 -15.43 -51.03 66.00
C THR A 325 -16.89 -51.40 65.79
N HIS A 326 -17.79 -50.60 66.27
CA HIS A 326 -19.21 -50.98 66.36
C HIS A 326 -20.08 -50.27 65.35
N SER A 327 -19.79 -48.97 65.03
CA SER A 327 -20.63 -48.17 64.13
C SER A 327 -19.92 -46.95 63.54
N LEU A 328 -20.40 -46.53 62.37
CA LEU A 328 -20.18 -45.25 61.80
C LEU A 328 -21.53 -44.50 61.85
N ASP A 329 -21.55 -43.31 62.43
CA ASP A 329 -22.73 -42.48 62.51
C ASP A 329 -22.34 -41.07 61.93
N GLY A 330 -22.80 -40.83 60.73
CA GLY A 330 -22.31 -39.65 59.93
C GLY A 330 -20.81 -39.77 59.71
N ASN A 331 -20.04 -38.83 60.21
CA ASN A 331 -18.57 -38.81 60.14
C ASN A 331 -17.89 -39.25 61.42
N HIS A 332 -18.64 -39.89 62.37
CA HIS A 332 -18.12 -40.32 63.63
C HIS A 332 -17.96 -41.85 63.67
N LEU A 333 -16.77 -42.32 63.99
CA LEU A 333 -16.48 -43.73 64.21
C LEU A 333 -16.41 -44.04 65.70
N PHE A 334 -17.18 -45.07 66.13
CA PHE A 334 -17.26 -45.53 67.51
C PHE A 334 -16.75 -46.94 67.65
N GLY A 335 -16.20 -47.26 68.83
CA GLY A 335 -15.76 -48.60 69.19
C GLY A 335 -15.26 -48.72 70.64
N MET A 336 -15.01 -49.98 71.06
CA MET A 336 -14.41 -50.29 72.38
C MET A 336 -13.36 -51.38 72.16
N PRO A 337 -12.06 -51.01 72.15
CA PRO A 337 -10.99 -52.03 72.10
C PRO A 337 -11.02 -52.96 73.28
N THR A 338 -11.11 -54.29 73.04
CA THR A 338 -11.18 -55.33 74.06
C THR A 338 -9.94 -56.20 74.03
#